data_d89af82750fa2d31cfbc53656bc6414e
#
_entry.id   d89af82750fa2d31cfbc53656bc6414e
#
_cell.length_a   1.000
_cell.length_b   1.000
_cell.length_c   1.000
_cell.angle_alpha   90.00
_cell.angle_beta   90.00
_cell.angle_gamma   90.00
#
_symmetry.space_group_name_H-M   'P 1'
#
loop_
_entity.id
_entity.type
_entity.pdbx_description
1 polymer ?
#
loop_
_entity_poly.entity_id
_entity_poly.type
_entity_poly.pdbx_seq_one_letter_code
_entity_poly.pdbx_strand_id
1 'polypeptide(L)'
;RKREDEVGRAARKIDKAEKGEGCSVLEVRRSVAVILMEYFRPRHGQRIKHVTDARTSEFGSLLSIDDSFLPDRIIHIIYRISMAHNWSFEDILKEMPLADSFGVEEFHPRMVAYLIRMGDLCDMDNNRFNGVGIKVFGNLGEENLAHYFKHKSVETLHISSDGIVVVANVCYDMIQRECEENWLKHMEKAER
;
A
#
# COMPACT_ATOMS: atom_id res chain seq x y z
N ARG A 1 -15.31 9.92 4.73
CA ARG A 1 -16.61 9.64 5.37
C ARG A 1 -16.86 8.14 5.56
N LYS A 2 -16.78 7.27 4.49
CA LYS A 2 -16.95 5.81 4.65
C LYS A 2 -15.91 5.16 5.60
N ARG A 3 -14.63 5.56 5.52
CA ARG A 3 -13.55 5.08 6.42
C ARG A 3 -13.79 5.47 7.87
N GLU A 4 -14.18 6.70 8.15
CA GLU A 4 -14.52 7.16 9.50
C GLU A 4 -15.67 6.34 10.08
N ASP A 5 -16.64 5.92 9.26
CA ASP A 5 -17.74 5.06 9.68
C ASP A 5 -17.29 3.64 10.03
N GLU A 6 -16.31 3.06 9.33
CA GLU A 6 -15.77 1.72 9.63
C GLU A 6 -14.97 1.72 10.93
N VAL A 7 -14.05 2.67 11.10
CA VAL A 7 -13.29 2.84 12.34
C VAL A 7 -14.23 3.10 13.52
N GLY A 8 -15.24 3.94 13.34
CA GLY A 8 -16.24 4.23 14.36
C GLY A 8 -17.07 2.99 14.74
N ARG A 9 -17.42 2.13 13.78
CA ARG A 9 -18.10 0.85 14.06
C ARG A 9 -17.21 -0.12 14.83
N ALA A 10 -15.93 -0.21 14.43
CA ALA A 10 -14.96 -1.06 15.09
C ALA A 10 -14.70 -0.61 16.54
N ALA A 11 -14.52 0.69 16.76
CA ALA A 11 -14.35 1.25 18.11
C ALA A 11 -15.55 0.98 19.03
N ARG A 12 -16.78 1.16 18.51
CA ARG A 12 -18.00 0.83 19.28
C ARG A 12 -18.11 -0.64 19.67
N LYS A 13 -17.62 -1.56 18.83
CA LYS A 13 -17.60 -3.00 19.20
C LYS A 13 -16.60 -3.30 20.30
N ILE A 14 -15.45 -2.63 20.31
CA ILE A 14 -14.46 -2.76 21.40
C ILE A 14 -15.03 -2.22 22.70
N ASP A 15 -15.63 -1.03 22.68
CA ASP A 15 -16.28 -0.42 23.84
C ASP A 15 -17.39 -1.32 24.43
N LYS A 16 -18.21 -1.94 23.58
CA LYS A 16 -19.21 -2.93 24.01
C LYS A 16 -18.58 -4.15 24.70
N ALA A 17 -17.47 -4.65 24.14
CA ALA A 17 -16.75 -5.77 24.74
C ALA A 17 -16.17 -5.43 26.11
N GLU A 18 -15.62 -4.22 26.29
CA GLU A 18 -15.14 -3.73 27.59
C GLU A 18 -16.26 -3.62 28.64
N LYS A 19 -17.47 -3.27 28.18
CA LYS A 19 -18.67 -3.20 29.04
C LYS A 19 -19.35 -4.55 29.29
N GLY A 20 -18.83 -5.63 28.73
CA GLY A 20 -19.43 -6.97 28.87
C GLY A 20 -20.73 -7.16 28.06
N GLU A 21 -20.99 -6.28 27.06
CA GLU A 21 -22.22 -6.26 26.28
C GLU A 21 -22.18 -7.23 25.07
N GLY A 22 -21.87 -8.51 25.31
CA GLY A 22 -22.12 -9.58 24.33
C GLY A 22 -21.29 -9.55 23.05
N CYS A 23 -20.08 -9.03 23.08
CA CYS A 23 -19.16 -9.05 21.94
C CYS A 23 -18.19 -10.24 22.02
N SER A 24 -18.09 -11.03 20.97
CA SER A 24 -17.17 -12.17 20.95
C SER A 24 -15.70 -11.73 20.82
N VAL A 25 -14.76 -12.54 21.33
CA VAL A 25 -13.32 -12.31 21.19
C VAL A 25 -12.91 -12.15 19.71
N LEU A 26 -13.56 -12.89 18.82
CA LEU A 26 -13.28 -12.80 17.37
C LEU A 26 -13.71 -11.44 16.80
N GLU A 27 -14.84 -10.90 17.25
CA GLU A 27 -15.31 -9.57 16.81
C GLU A 27 -14.39 -8.47 17.33
N VAL A 28 -13.88 -8.58 18.56
CA VAL A 28 -12.88 -7.64 19.09
C VAL A 28 -11.61 -7.69 18.24
N ARG A 29 -11.06 -8.88 17.99
CA ARG A 29 -9.86 -9.04 17.13
C ARG A 29 -10.05 -8.45 15.73
N ARG A 30 -11.20 -8.69 15.11
CA ARG A 30 -11.55 -8.10 13.79
C ARG A 30 -11.60 -6.58 13.86
N SER A 31 -12.21 -6.04 14.91
CA SER A 31 -12.31 -4.59 15.10
C SER A 31 -10.94 -3.93 15.30
N VAL A 32 -10.06 -4.55 16.08
CA VAL A 32 -8.67 -4.11 16.24
C VAL A 32 -7.93 -4.15 14.90
N ALA A 33 -8.06 -5.25 14.14
CA ALA A 33 -7.43 -5.38 12.84
C ALA A 33 -7.89 -4.28 11.86
N VAL A 34 -9.18 -3.94 11.82
CA VAL A 34 -9.71 -2.84 10.99
C VAL A 34 -9.09 -1.51 11.40
N ILE A 35 -9.05 -1.18 12.69
CA ILE A 35 -8.45 0.06 13.19
C ILE A 35 -6.97 0.14 12.81
N LEU A 36 -6.22 -0.94 13.03
CA LEU A 36 -4.80 -1.00 12.69
C LEU A 36 -4.57 -0.84 11.19
N MET A 37 -5.34 -1.53 10.35
CA MET A 37 -5.23 -1.39 8.89
C MET A 37 -5.49 0.04 8.43
N GLU A 38 -6.57 0.67 8.92
CA GLU A 38 -6.90 2.05 8.56
C GLU A 38 -5.87 3.06 9.08
N TYR A 39 -5.25 2.79 10.22
CA TYR A 39 -4.16 3.61 10.74
C TYR A 39 -2.88 3.46 9.91
N PHE A 40 -2.52 2.23 9.55
CA PHE A 40 -1.24 1.95 8.92
C PHE A 40 -1.23 2.15 7.40
N ARG A 41 -2.36 1.91 6.71
CA ARG A 41 -2.46 2.02 5.25
C ARG A 41 -1.99 3.37 4.70
N PRO A 42 -2.48 4.53 5.16
CA PRO A 42 -2.04 5.82 4.65
C PRO A 42 -0.62 6.20 5.08
N ARG A 43 -0.06 5.52 6.09
CA ARG A 43 1.23 5.83 6.70
C ARG A 43 2.34 4.87 6.33
N HIS A 44 2.04 3.80 5.56
CA HIS A 44 3.06 2.77 5.30
C HIS A 44 4.26 3.33 4.53
N GLY A 45 4.08 4.24 3.58
CA GLY A 45 5.17 4.91 2.90
C GLY A 45 6.06 5.75 3.82
N GLN A 46 5.49 6.37 4.86
CA GLN A 46 6.24 7.19 5.81
C GLN A 46 7.10 6.36 6.77
N ARG A 47 6.83 5.06 6.90
CA ARG A 47 7.60 4.17 7.78
C ARG A 47 9.05 4.03 7.38
N ILE A 48 9.36 4.21 6.11
CA ILE A 48 10.74 4.16 5.63
C ILE A 48 11.62 5.22 6.33
N LYS A 49 11.01 6.33 6.79
CA LYS A 49 11.71 7.34 7.58
C LYS A 49 12.34 6.76 8.85
N HIS A 50 11.65 5.84 9.51
CA HIS A 50 12.17 5.18 10.71
C HIS A 50 13.33 4.23 10.41
N VAL A 51 13.41 3.72 9.18
CA VAL A 51 14.51 2.86 8.73
C VAL A 51 15.70 3.71 8.30
N THR A 52 15.44 4.86 7.66
CA THR A 52 16.49 5.77 7.19
C THR A 52 17.01 6.70 8.29
N ASP A 53 16.19 6.98 9.32
CA ASP A 53 16.53 7.84 10.45
C ASP A 53 17.04 6.99 11.64
N ALA A 54 18.02 6.14 11.34
CA ALA A 54 18.60 5.16 12.27
C ALA A 54 19.17 5.77 13.55
N ARG A 55 19.47 7.08 13.53
CA ARG A 55 20.03 7.81 14.67
C ARG A 55 19.05 8.08 15.79
N THR A 56 17.73 7.94 15.52
CA THR A 56 16.67 8.36 16.45
C THR A 56 15.74 7.24 16.91
N SER A 57 15.82 6.03 16.34
CA SER A 57 14.88 4.95 16.67
C SER A 57 15.54 3.82 17.46
N GLU A 58 14.83 3.32 18.50
CA GLU A 58 15.21 2.11 19.24
C GLU A 58 15.34 0.88 18.32
N PHE A 59 14.67 0.90 17.15
CA PHE A 59 14.77 -0.11 16.10
C PHE A 59 15.87 0.16 15.08
N GLY A 60 16.51 1.33 15.12
CA GLY A 60 17.53 1.76 14.17
C GLY A 60 18.73 0.82 14.10
N SER A 61 19.13 0.23 15.22
CA SER A 61 20.26 -0.69 15.26
C SER A 61 20.03 -2.04 14.58
N LEU A 62 18.76 -2.45 14.40
CA LEU A 62 18.41 -3.73 13.76
C LEU A 62 18.12 -3.58 12.25
N LEU A 63 17.73 -2.37 11.82
CA LEU A 63 17.29 -2.08 10.45
C LEU A 63 18.15 -1.01 9.78
N SER A 64 19.17 -0.49 10.49
CA SER A 64 20.03 0.56 9.92
C SER A 64 20.80 0.00 8.73
N ILE A 65 20.61 0.62 7.59
CA ILE A 65 21.62 0.64 6.56
C ILE A 65 22.84 1.25 7.25
N ASP A 66 23.97 0.55 7.24
CA ASP A 66 25.23 1.12 7.72
C ASP A 66 25.49 2.39 6.91
N ASP A 67 25.11 3.54 7.46
CA ASP A 67 25.11 4.84 6.79
C ASP A 67 26.52 5.44 6.72
N SER A 68 27.52 4.73 7.26
CA SER A 68 28.93 5.16 7.22
C SER A 68 29.44 5.39 5.80
N PHE A 69 28.78 4.78 4.80
CA PHE A 69 29.14 4.87 3.38
C PHE A 69 28.27 5.81 2.55
N LEU A 70 27.07 6.18 3.03
CA LEU A 70 26.12 6.97 2.27
C LEU A 70 25.96 8.38 2.87
N PRO A 71 26.13 9.44 2.09
CA PRO A 71 25.83 10.80 2.54
C PRO A 71 24.34 10.96 2.89
N ASP A 72 24.05 11.77 3.91
CA ASP A 72 22.68 12.08 4.37
C ASP A 72 21.76 12.49 3.21
N ARG A 73 22.29 13.21 2.22
CA ARG A 73 21.56 13.60 1.02
C ARG A 73 21.03 12.40 0.23
N ILE A 74 21.84 11.36 0.06
CA ILE A 74 21.44 10.14 -0.67
C ILE A 74 20.41 9.37 0.13
N ILE A 75 20.58 9.25 1.44
CA ILE A 75 19.58 8.64 2.33
C ILE A 75 18.25 9.37 2.22
N HIS A 76 18.26 10.71 2.20
CA HIS A 76 17.06 11.51 2.03
C HIS A 76 16.38 11.28 0.67
N ILE A 77 17.14 11.13 -0.41
CA ILE A 77 16.60 10.84 -1.74
C ILE A 77 16.00 9.44 -1.77
N ILE A 78 16.67 8.42 -1.20
CA ILE A 78 16.13 7.06 -1.08
C ILE A 78 14.79 7.08 -0.33
N TYR A 79 14.73 7.82 0.78
CA TYR A 79 13.48 8.00 1.53
C TYR A 79 12.37 8.62 0.66
N ARG A 80 12.65 9.70 -0.07
CA ARG A 80 11.68 10.37 -0.94
C ARG A 80 11.21 9.45 -2.08
N ILE A 81 12.13 8.74 -2.73
CA ILE A 81 11.81 7.77 -3.77
C ILE A 81 10.90 6.67 -3.21
N SER A 82 11.24 6.15 -2.03
CA SER A 82 10.42 5.11 -1.39
C SER A 82 9.04 5.61 -1.00
N MET A 83 8.89 6.87 -0.59
CA MET A 83 7.58 7.47 -0.34
C MET A 83 6.75 7.65 -1.61
N ALA A 84 7.41 7.88 -2.74
CA ALA A 84 6.78 8.24 -4.00
C ALA A 84 5.90 7.12 -4.58
N HIS A 85 6.03 5.85 -4.11
CA HIS A 85 5.11 4.78 -4.54
C HIS A 85 3.64 5.05 -4.15
N ASN A 86 3.40 5.93 -3.18
CA ASN A 86 2.06 6.37 -2.79
C ASN A 86 1.60 7.68 -3.46
N TRP A 87 2.48 8.34 -4.23
CA TRP A 87 2.19 9.62 -4.84
C TRP A 87 1.47 9.46 -6.18
N SER A 88 0.76 10.49 -6.61
CA SER A 88 0.31 10.56 -8.00
C SER A 88 1.49 10.76 -8.94
N PHE A 89 1.31 10.47 -10.23
CA PHE A 89 2.36 10.75 -11.22
C PHE A 89 2.66 12.25 -11.33
N GLU A 90 1.65 13.09 -11.17
CA GLU A 90 1.80 14.54 -11.12
C GLU A 90 2.64 14.99 -9.92
N ASP A 91 2.43 14.41 -8.74
CA ASP A 91 3.22 14.71 -7.56
C ASP A 91 4.68 14.27 -7.74
N ILE A 92 4.93 13.11 -8.37
CA ILE A 92 6.28 12.67 -8.69
C ILE A 92 6.96 13.65 -9.65
N LEU A 93 6.24 14.10 -10.69
CA LEU A 93 6.77 15.10 -11.62
C LEU A 93 7.15 16.41 -10.93
N LYS A 94 6.34 16.86 -10.00
CA LYS A 94 6.52 18.12 -9.29
C LYS A 94 7.60 18.05 -8.22
N GLU A 95 7.59 16.99 -7.42
CA GLU A 95 8.37 16.92 -6.18
C GLU A 95 9.72 16.20 -6.36
N MET A 96 9.87 15.34 -7.39
CA MET A 96 11.10 14.57 -7.59
C MET A 96 12.03 15.25 -8.59
N PRO A 97 13.32 15.44 -8.27
CA PRO A 97 14.29 15.99 -9.21
C PRO A 97 14.46 15.04 -10.42
N LEU A 98 14.65 15.64 -11.61
CA LEU A 98 14.89 14.88 -12.83
C LEU A 98 16.22 14.12 -12.75
N ALA A 99 17.28 14.79 -12.30
CA ALA A 99 18.60 14.24 -12.12
C ALA A 99 19.20 14.68 -10.79
N ASP A 100 20.10 13.88 -10.27
CA ASP A 100 20.94 14.17 -9.12
C ASP A 100 22.29 13.43 -9.30
N SER A 101 23.27 13.69 -8.44
CA SER A 101 24.61 13.11 -8.57
C SER A 101 25.15 12.60 -7.24
N PHE A 102 25.96 11.54 -7.33
CA PHE A 102 26.76 11.03 -6.24
C PHE A 102 28.22 10.88 -6.71
N GLY A 103 29.09 11.74 -6.24
CA GLY A 103 30.45 11.82 -6.77
C GLY A 103 30.43 12.23 -8.25
N VAL A 104 30.93 11.36 -9.10
CA VAL A 104 30.95 11.53 -10.57
C VAL A 104 29.78 10.84 -11.26
N GLU A 105 28.98 10.04 -10.52
CA GLU A 105 27.86 9.31 -11.06
C GLU A 105 26.58 10.16 -11.05
N GLU A 106 25.86 10.16 -12.16
CA GLU A 106 24.55 10.76 -12.27
C GLU A 106 23.45 9.67 -12.14
N PHE A 107 22.35 10.03 -11.50
CA PHE A 107 21.17 9.16 -11.42
C PHE A 107 19.89 9.98 -11.54
N HIS A 108 18.78 9.30 -11.83
CA HIS A 108 17.49 9.92 -12.12
C HIS A 108 16.45 9.55 -11.06
N PRO A 109 16.35 10.28 -9.93
CA PRO A 109 15.43 9.98 -8.84
C PRO A 109 13.98 9.89 -9.29
N ARG A 110 13.56 10.78 -10.20
CA ARG A 110 12.21 10.80 -10.77
C ARG A 110 11.90 9.52 -11.52
N MET A 111 12.81 9.06 -12.38
CA MET A 111 12.65 7.82 -13.12
C MET A 111 12.54 6.61 -12.17
N VAL A 112 13.40 6.55 -11.15
CA VAL A 112 13.35 5.46 -10.16
C VAL A 112 12.03 5.48 -9.39
N ALA A 113 11.53 6.66 -9.00
CA ALA A 113 10.24 6.80 -8.35
C ALA A 113 9.08 6.32 -9.25
N TYR A 114 9.11 6.64 -10.54
CA TYR A 114 8.14 6.12 -11.52
C TYR A 114 8.20 4.60 -11.62
N LEU A 115 9.40 4.03 -11.73
CA LEU A 115 9.55 2.57 -11.84
C LEU A 115 9.04 1.85 -10.59
N ILE A 116 9.30 2.37 -9.39
CA ILE A 116 8.77 1.81 -8.14
C ILE A 116 7.25 1.93 -8.12
N ARG A 117 6.69 3.06 -8.51
CA ARG A 117 5.25 3.27 -8.58
C ARG A 117 4.58 2.34 -9.60
N MET A 118 5.18 2.18 -10.77
CA MET A 118 4.71 1.23 -11.78
C MET A 118 4.79 -0.21 -11.29
N GLY A 119 5.90 -0.58 -10.63
CA GLY A 119 6.04 -1.91 -10.04
C GLY A 119 4.95 -2.22 -9.02
N ASP A 120 4.61 -1.26 -8.15
CA ASP A 120 3.51 -1.40 -7.18
C ASP A 120 2.13 -1.54 -7.87
N LEU A 121 1.89 -0.79 -8.95
CA LEU A 121 0.65 -0.91 -9.74
C LEU A 121 0.56 -2.24 -10.50
N CYS A 122 1.69 -2.77 -10.95
CA CYS A 122 1.79 -4.05 -11.67
C CYS A 122 1.87 -5.27 -10.74
N ASP A 123 2.01 -5.07 -9.43
CA ASP A 123 1.99 -6.16 -8.45
C ASP A 123 0.56 -6.70 -8.28
N MET A 124 0.09 -7.41 -9.32
CA MET A 124 -1.25 -8.00 -9.43
C MET A 124 -1.18 -9.52 -9.47
N ASP A 125 -0.63 -10.14 -8.43
CA ASP A 125 -0.55 -11.60 -8.32
C ASP A 125 -1.80 -12.16 -7.63
N ASN A 126 -2.45 -13.16 -8.25
CA ASN A 126 -3.63 -13.84 -7.70
C ASN A 126 -3.30 -14.68 -6.46
N ASN A 127 -2.04 -15.03 -6.24
CA ASN A 127 -1.56 -15.79 -5.07
C ASN A 127 -1.13 -14.90 -3.90
N ARG A 128 -1.06 -13.58 -4.08
CA ARG A 128 -0.64 -12.63 -3.05
C ARG A 128 -1.47 -12.74 -1.76
N PHE A 129 -2.76 -13.04 -1.90
CA PHE A 129 -3.67 -13.17 -0.76
C PHE A 129 -3.94 -14.63 -0.42
N ASN A 130 -3.57 -15.02 0.77
CA ASN A 130 -3.96 -16.32 1.30
C ASN A 130 -5.44 -16.29 1.69
N GLY A 131 -6.25 -17.10 1.01
CA GLY A 131 -7.70 -17.22 1.29
C GLY A 131 -8.02 -17.66 2.72
N VAL A 132 -7.07 -18.28 3.43
CA VAL A 132 -7.22 -18.64 4.85
C VAL A 132 -7.28 -17.37 5.72
N GLY A 133 -6.46 -16.36 5.45
CA GLY A 133 -6.48 -15.10 6.16
C GLY A 133 -7.87 -14.42 6.08
N ILE A 134 -8.48 -14.41 4.90
CA ILE A 134 -9.83 -13.84 4.72
C ILE A 134 -10.88 -14.63 5.47
N LYS A 135 -10.82 -15.96 5.47
CA LYS A 135 -11.74 -16.81 6.23
C LYS A 135 -11.62 -16.58 7.74
N VAL A 136 -10.38 -16.41 8.24
CA VAL A 136 -10.10 -16.18 9.66
C VAL A 136 -10.49 -14.78 10.12
N PHE A 137 -10.13 -13.76 9.35
CA PHE A 137 -10.40 -12.38 9.73
C PHE A 137 -11.82 -11.92 9.39
N GLY A 138 -12.52 -12.61 8.49
CA GLY A 138 -13.90 -12.31 8.12
C GLY A 138 -14.01 -11.02 7.30
N ASN A 139 -14.99 -10.20 7.59
CA ASN A 139 -15.25 -8.97 6.84
C ASN A 139 -14.11 -7.94 7.01
N LEU A 140 -13.26 -7.84 6.00
CA LEU A 140 -12.06 -7.00 5.98
C LEU A 140 -12.36 -5.53 5.63
N GLY A 141 -13.62 -5.13 5.54
CA GLY A 141 -14.02 -3.84 4.95
C GLY A 141 -14.02 -3.83 3.42
N GLU A 142 -14.82 -2.94 2.84
CA GLU A 142 -15.07 -2.88 1.39
C GLU A 142 -13.79 -2.69 0.56
N GLU A 143 -12.90 -1.80 0.97
CA GLU A 143 -11.63 -1.54 0.26
C GLU A 143 -10.69 -2.76 0.24
N ASN A 144 -10.59 -3.48 1.35
CA ASN A 144 -9.75 -4.67 1.42
C ASN A 144 -10.32 -5.81 0.60
N LEU A 145 -11.65 -5.96 0.56
CA LEU A 145 -12.33 -6.91 -0.29
C LEU A 145 -12.13 -6.56 -1.77
N ALA A 146 -12.25 -5.28 -2.15
CA ALA A 146 -11.98 -4.82 -3.50
C ALA A 146 -10.53 -5.13 -3.93
N HIS A 147 -9.56 -4.87 -3.06
CA HIS A 147 -8.16 -5.25 -3.29
C HIS A 147 -7.98 -6.76 -3.47
N TYR A 148 -8.61 -7.56 -2.61
CA TYR A 148 -8.58 -9.01 -2.72
C TYR A 148 -9.13 -9.49 -4.06
N PHE A 149 -10.32 -9.03 -4.42
CA PHE A 149 -10.96 -9.44 -5.68
C PHE A 149 -10.19 -8.96 -6.91
N LYS A 150 -9.62 -7.75 -6.88
CA LYS A 150 -8.73 -7.26 -7.94
C LYS A 150 -7.60 -8.26 -8.21
N HIS A 151 -6.89 -8.69 -7.18
CA HIS A 151 -5.80 -9.66 -7.34
C HIS A 151 -6.31 -11.05 -7.75
N LYS A 152 -7.42 -11.50 -7.18
CA LYS A 152 -7.99 -12.82 -7.51
C LYS A 152 -8.57 -12.90 -8.92
N SER A 153 -8.99 -11.79 -9.50
CA SER A 153 -9.51 -11.75 -10.86
C SER A 153 -8.42 -11.79 -11.93
N VAL A 154 -7.20 -11.41 -11.61
CA VAL A 154 -6.09 -11.40 -12.59
C VAL A 154 -5.62 -12.82 -12.88
N GLU A 155 -5.72 -13.23 -14.14
CA GLU A 155 -5.21 -14.51 -14.64
C GLU A 155 -3.77 -14.39 -15.12
N THR A 156 -3.49 -13.34 -15.91
CA THR A 156 -2.14 -13.08 -16.41
C THR A 156 -1.86 -11.58 -16.47
N LEU A 157 -0.61 -11.23 -16.21
CA LEU A 157 -0.03 -9.93 -16.44
C LEU A 157 1.14 -10.10 -17.40
N HIS A 158 1.10 -9.44 -18.53
CA HIS A 158 2.18 -9.43 -19.49
C HIS A 158 2.71 -8.01 -19.67
N ILE A 159 4.01 -7.82 -19.47
CA ILE A 159 4.70 -6.55 -19.62
C ILE A 159 5.67 -6.69 -20.80
N SER A 160 5.54 -5.80 -21.79
CA SER A 160 6.40 -5.75 -22.97
C SER A 160 6.84 -4.32 -23.24
N SER A 161 7.69 -4.14 -24.26
CA SER A 161 8.06 -2.80 -24.78
C SER A 161 6.86 -2.01 -25.30
N ASP A 162 5.80 -2.70 -25.73
CA ASP A 162 4.67 -2.10 -26.43
C ASP A 162 3.51 -1.76 -25.47
N GLY A 163 3.56 -2.30 -24.22
CA GLY A 163 2.55 -2.02 -23.24
C GLY A 163 2.41 -3.07 -22.14
N ILE A 164 1.43 -2.83 -21.30
CA ILE A 164 1.03 -3.72 -20.20
C ILE A 164 -0.33 -4.31 -20.54
N VAL A 165 -0.40 -5.65 -20.62
CA VAL A 165 -1.64 -6.38 -20.86
C VAL A 165 -2.05 -7.14 -19.62
N VAL A 166 -3.23 -6.82 -19.10
CA VAL A 166 -3.82 -7.51 -17.96
C VAL A 166 -4.99 -8.34 -18.45
N VAL A 167 -4.94 -9.64 -18.25
CA VAL A 167 -6.08 -10.53 -18.48
C VAL A 167 -6.71 -10.85 -17.14
N ALA A 168 -7.97 -10.48 -16.99
CA ALA A 168 -8.70 -10.69 -15.75
C ALA A 168 -10.04 -11.40 -16.02
N ASN A 169 -10.33 -12.39 -15.19
CA ASN A 169 -11.64 -13.05 -15.16
C ASN A 169 -12.47 -12.43 -14.04
N VAL A 170 -13.41 -11.59 -14.46
CA VAL A 170 -14.23 -10.79 -13.56
C VAL A 170 -15.58 -11.44 -13.39
N CYS A 171 -15.88 -11.98 -12.21
CA CYS A 171 -17.21 -12.45 -11.89
C CYS A 171 -18.13 -11.24 -11.65
N TYR A 172 -19.04 -11.01 -12.60
CA TYR A 172 -19.84 -9.79 -12.70
C TYR A 172 -20.63 -9.45 -11.42
N ASP A 173 -21.22 -10.46 -10.78
CA ASP A 173 -22.07 -10.26 -9.59
C ASP A 173 -21.29 -9.81 -8.34
N MET A 174 -20.01 -10.14 -8.23
CA MET A 174 -19.18 -9.77 -7.09
C MET A 174 -18.48 -8.43 -7.26
N ILE A 175 -18.24 -8.01 -8.49
CA ILE A 175 -17.40 -6.86 -8.83
C ILE A 175 -18.22 -5.62 -9.08
N GLN A 176 -19.43 -5.77 -9.58
CA GLN A 176 -20.26 -4.64 -9.99
C GLN A 176 -20.63 -3.70 -8.84
N ARG A 177 -20.79 -4.21 -7.62
CA ARG A 177 -21.16 -3.38 -6.46
C ARG A 177 -19.99 -2.79 -5.68
N GLU A 178 -18.84 -3.45 -5.69
CA GLU A 178 -17.71 -3.10 -4.80
C GLU A 178 -16.43 -2.74 -5.55
N CYS A 179 -16.27 -3.19 -6.80
CA CYS A 179 -15.03 -3.02 -7.56
C CYS A 179 -15.10 -1.98 -8.68
N GLU A 180 -16.27 -1.67 -9.25
CA GLU A 180 -16.36 -0.73 -10.38
C GLU A 180 -15.69 0.61 -10.08
N GLU A 181 -15.94 1.19 -8.91
CA GLU A 181 -15.30 2.46 -8.56
C GLU A 181 -13.81 2.32 -8.22
N ASN A 182 -13.39 1.24 -7.61
CA ASN A 182 -12.02 1.11 -7.12
C ASN A 182 -11.10 0.43 -8.14
N TRP A 183 -11.57 -0.61 -8.83
CA TRP A 183 -10.78 -1.31 -9.83
C TRP A 183 -10.55 -0.48 -11.09
N LEU A 184 -11.60 0.13 -11.64
CA LEU A 184 -11.52 1.06 -12.77
C LEU A 184 -10.64 2.27 -12.44
N LYS A 185 -10.79 2.87 -11.26
CA LYS A 185 -9.91 3.97 -10.82
C LYS A 185 -8.44 3.58 -10.70
N HIS A 186 -8.14 2.34 -10.33
CA HIS A 186 -6.76 1.86 -10.29
C HIS A 186 -6.20 1.61 -11.70
N MET A 187 -7.03 1.08 -12.62
CA MET A 187 -6.63 0.90 -14.02
C MET A 187 -6.50 2.23 -14.75
N GLU A 188 -7.44 3.16 -14.59
CA GLU A 188 -7.36 4.52 -15.13
C GLU A 188 -6.13 5.30 -14.63
N LYS A 189 -5.68 5.05 -13.40
CA LYS A 189 -4.44 5.63 -12.89
C LYS A 189 -3.19 5.04 -13.52
N ALA A 190 -3.24 3.79 -13.96
CA ALA A 190 -2.14 3.14 -14.66
C ALA A 190 -2.03 3.59 -16.13
N GLU A 191 -3.14 4.05 -16.73
CA GLU A 191 -3.18 4.56 -18.11
C GLU A 191 -2.73 6.04 -18.23
N ARG A 192 -2.69 6.80 -17.13
CA ARG A 192 -2.25 8.21 -17.09
C ARG A 192 -0.80 8.33 -16.68
#